data_8cb17a3115117f5cdbb79a8ac1d83ad3
#
_entry.id   8cb17a3115117f5cdbb79a8ac1d83ad3
#
_cell.length_a   1.000
_cell.length_b   1.000
_cell.length_c   1.000
_cell.angle_alpha   90.00
_cell.angle_beta   90.00
_cell.angle_gamma   90.00
#
_symmetry.space_group_name_H-M   'P 1'
#
loop_
_entity.id
_entity.type
_entity.pdbx_description
1 polymer ?
#
loop_
_entity_poly.entity_id
_entity_poly.type
_entity_poly.pdbx_seq_one_letter_code
_entity_poly.pdbx_strand_id
1 'polypeptide(L)'
;MELRERYFSAAEAEWPVRRTGNLRFYLDYLFDGVDLRAARVLDIGAGGGRFTFYAAAAGAARVVALEPEADGSDAGVTTQFEHVRDRLGVDSVELRHETLQEFDPGDERFDVFFMHASINHLDEPATMRLHTDEAARQVYRELFAKLAGMGADGAKLVASDASRHNLFAKLPVRNPLQPTIEWEKHQPPETWIGLLREAGFTEPRVRWSTANSLRRPGRMLLGNRMAAWFTEGAFCLTMTLRR
;
A
#
# COMPACT_ATOMS: atom_id res chain seq x y z
N MET A 1 6.41 -21.01 18.88
CA MET A 1 5.66 -19.74 18.76
C MET A 1 5.23 -19.59 17.32
N GLU A 2 3.97 -19.37 17.07
CA GLU A 2 3.43 -19.18 15.72
C GLU A 2 4.07 -17.99 15.01
N LEU A 3 4.18 -18.04 13.67
CA LEU A 3 4.78 -16.96 12.88
C LEU A 3 4.12 -15.60 13.17
N ARG A 4 2.80 -15.58 13.33
CA ARG A 4 2.05 -14.37 13.65
C ARG A 4 2.46 -13.73 14.98
N GLU A 5 2.75 -14.52 16.00
CA GLU A 5 3.25 -14.01 17.28
C GLU A 5 4.68 -13.51 17.16
N ARG A 6 5.55 -14.22 16.41
CA ARG A 6 6.92 -13.78 16.11
C ARG A 6 6.92 -12.44 15.38
N TYR A 7 6.05 -12.29 14.38
CA TYR A 7 5.89 -11.03 13.66
C TYR A 7 5.54 -9.87 14.60
N PHE A 8 4.54 -10.00 15.45
CA PHE A 8 4.17 -8.92 16.36
C PHE A 8 5.21 -8.65 17.45
N SER A 9 5.95 -9.65 17.88
CA SER A 9 7.09 -9.49 18.79
C SER A 9 8.25 -8.74 18.12
N ALA A 10 8.51 -8.99 16.83
CA ALA A 10 9.53 -8.29 16.08
C ALA A 10 9.12 -6.85 15.73
N ALA A 11 7.83 -6.60 15.54
CA ALA A 11 7.33 -5.34 14.98
C ALA A 11 7.71 -4.09 15.80
N GLU A 12 7.78 -4.19 17.11
CA GLU A 12 8.16 -3.05 17.99
C GLU A 12 9.67 -2.75 17.94
N ALA A 13 10.48 -3.73 17.59
CA ALA A 13 11.92 -3.57 17.49
C ALA A 13 12.38 -3.10 16.10
N GLU A 14 11.70 -3.57 15.05
CA GLU A 14 12.15 -3.40 13.67
C GLU A 14 11.53 -2.17 12.98
N TRP A 15 10.36 -1.72 13.41
CA TRP A 15 9.67 -0.59 12.80
C TRP A 15 9.22 0.43 13.84
N PRO A 16 8.91 1.69 13.45
CA PRO A 16 8.45 2.73 14.39
C PRO A 16 7.03 2.45 14.92
N VAL A 17 6.85 1.30 15.55
CA VAL A 17 5.59 0.83 16.12
C VAL A 17 5.55 1.13 17.61
N ARG A 18 4.85 2.18 18.02
CA ARG A 18 4.76 2.56 19.44
C ARG A 18 3.96 1.57 20.29
N ARG A 19 3.00 0.86 19.71
CA ARG A 19 2.13 -0.11 20.39
C ARG A 19 1.63 -1.15 19.40
N THR A 20 1.91 -2.40 19.63
CA THR A 20 1.46 -3.54 18.81
C THR A 20 -0.05 -3.55 18.59
N GLY A 21 -0.85 -3.16 19.60
CA GLY A 21 -2.30 -3.08 19.46
C GLY A 21 -2.81 -2.04 18.45
N ASN A 22 -2.05 -0.95 18.22
CA ASN A 22 -2.37 0.02 17.17
C ASN A 22 -2.00 -0.54 15.78
N LEU A 23 -0.89 -1.25 15.69
CA LEU A 23 -0.49 -1.95 14.46
C LEU A 23 -1.54 -3.00 14.07
N ARG A 24 -1.97 -3.86 15.02
CA ARG A 24 -3.04 -4.86 14.76
C ARG A 24 -4.29 -4.19 14.21
N PHE A 25 -4.73 -3.13 14.85
CA PHE A 25 -5.90 -2.37 14.41
C PHE A 25 -5.72 -1.77 13.00
N TYR A 26 -4.51 -1.31 12.67
CA TYR A 26 -4.20 -0.78 11.34
C TYR A 26 -4.18 -1.88 10.27
N LEU A 27 -3.58 -3.02 10.58
CA LEU A 27 -3.55 -4.18 9.67
C LEU A 27 -4.97 -4.72 9.40
N ASP A 28 -5.80 -4.83 10.46
CA ASP A 28 -7.23 -5.18 10.30
C ASP A 28 -7.98 -4.17 9.42
N TYR A 29 -7.56 -2.90 9.44
CA TYR A 29 -8.13 -1.89 8.56
C TYR A 29 -7.65 -2.05 7.12
N LEU A 30 -6.36 -2.24 6.89
CA LEU A 30 -5.80 -2.36 5.54
C LEU A 30 -6.37 -3.57 4.80
N PHE A 31 -6.43 -4.72 5.46
CA PHE A 31 -6.82 -5.99 4.87
C PHE A 31 -8.29 -6.37 5.14
N ASP A 32 -9.13 -5.41 5.57
CA ASP A 32 -10.56 -5.67 5.78
C ASP A 32 -11.27 -6.12 4.49
N GLY A 33 -11.79 -7.34 4.52
CA GLY A 33 -12.42 -8.00 3.37
C GLY A 33 -11.44 -8.63 2.37
N VAL A 34 -10.16 -8.78 2.75
CA VAL A 34 -9.13 -9.46 1.96
C VAL A 34 -8.65 -10.70 2.71
N ASP A 35 -8.80 -11.89 2.13
CA ASP A 35 -8.26 -13.11 2.70
C ASP A 35 -6.83 -13.33 2.19
N LEU A 36 -5.88 -13.31 3.12
CA LEU A 36 -4.47 -13.55 2.84
C LEU A 36 -4.07 -15.03 2.94
N ARG A 37 -4.94 -15.90 3.49
CA ARG A 37 -4.61 -17.32 3.66
C ARG A 37 -4.47 -18.02 2.32
N ALA A 38 -3.35 -18.70 2.17
CA ALA A 38 -2.97 -19.39 0.93
C ALA A 38 -2.88 -18.47 -0.31
N ALA A 39 -2.95 -17.14 -0.13
CA ALA A 39 -2.86 -16.18 -1.21
C ALA A 39 -1.41 -16.02 -1.70
N ARG A 40 -1.25 -15.74 -2.99
CA ARG A 40 -0.02 -15.22 -3.58
C ARG A 40 -0.13 -13.69 -3.61
N VAL A 41 0.77 -13.03 -2.91
CA VAL A 41 0.73 -11.58 -2.70
C VAL A 41 1.89 -10.92 -3.44
N LEU A 42 1.61 -9.85 -4.17
CA LEU A 42 2.63 -8.93 -4.69
C LEU A 42 2.54 -7.63 -3.88
N ASP A 43 3.60 -7.35 -3.12
CA ASP A 43 3.76 -6.12 -2.34
C ASP A 43 4.67 -5.16 -3.11
N ILE A 44 4.13 -4.04 -3.56
CA ILE A 44 4.79 -3.10 -4.48
C ILE A 44 5.20 -1.85 -3.70
N GLY A 45 6.53 -1.61 -3.60
CA GLY A 45 7.12 -0.63 -2.71
C GLY A 45 7.08 -1.11 -1.26
N ALA A 46 7.70 -2.28 -1.03
CA ALA A 46 7.61 -3.01 0.23
C ALA A 46 8.36 -2.33 1.39
N GLY A 47 9.32 -1.43 1.08
CA GLY A 47 10.19 -0.80 2.07
C GLY A 47 10.87 -1.86 2.94
N GLY A 48 10.97 -1.62 4.25
CA GLY A 48 11.53 -2.59 5.21
C GLY A 48 10.64 -3.81 5.50
N GLY A 49 9.65 -4.12 4.66
CA GLY A 49 8.89 -5.39 4.69
C GLY A 49 7.79 -5.49 5.74
N ARG A 50 7.42 -4.40 6.42
CA ARG A 50 6.42 -4.46 7.51
C ARG A 50 5.12 -5.17 7.10
N PHE A 51 4.57 -4.85 5.96
CA PHE A 51 3.32 -5.43 5.48
C PHE A 51 3.51 -6.75 4.76
N THR A 52 4.64 -6.91 4.08
CA THR A 52 5.10 -8.15 3.46
C THR A 52 5.14 -9.30 4.49
N PHE A 53 5.84 -9.09 5.61
CA PHE A 53 5.94 -10.10 6.67
C PHE A 53 4.62 -10.32 7.41
N TYR A 54 3.76 -9.30 7.47
CA TYR A 54 2.40 -9.52 7.97
C TYR A 54 1.59 -10.42 7.04
N ALA A 55 1.67 -10.23 5.74
CA ALA A 55 0.96 -11.10 4.78
C ALA A 55 1.41 -12.56 4.94
N ALA A 56 2.72 -12.81 5.06
CA ALA A 56 3.24 -14.15 5.37
C ALA A 56 2.74 -14.67 6.72
N ALA A 57 2.78 -13.83 7.76
CA ALA A 57 2.28 -14.18 9.11
C ALA A 57 0.75 -14.40 9.16
N ALA A 58 0.00 -13.83 8.22
CA ALA A 58 -1.43 -14.06 8.03
C ALA A 58 -1.75 -15.32 7.23
N GLY A 59 -0.72 -16.04 6.75
CA GLY A 59 -0.86 -17.33 6.06
C GLY A 59 -0.80 -17.27 4.55
N ALA A 60 -0.25 -16.19 3.96
CA ALA A 60 0.01 -16.16 2.52
C ALA A 60 0.93 -17.33 2.11
N ALA A 61 0.60 -17.97 1.01
CA ALA A 61 1.40 -19.08 0.48
C ALA A 61 2.73 -18.58 -0.08
N ARG A 62 2.72 -17.39 -0.68
CA ARG A 62 3.89 -16.72 -1.24
C ARG A 62 3.69 -15.21 -1.19
N VAL A 63 4.75 -14.48 -0.87
CA VAL A 63 4.80 -13.02 -0.97
C VAL A 63 6.02 -12.62 -1.78
N VAL A 64 5.80 -11.95 -2.90
CA VAL A 64 6.86 -11.28 -3.65
C VAL A 64 6.81 -9.80 -3.30
N ALA A 65 7.93 -9.27 -2.83
CA ALA A 65 8.08 -7.88 -2.42
C ALA A 65 8.97 -7.16 -3.44
N LEU A 66 8.44 -6.11 -4.07
CA LEU A 66 9.21 -5.25 -4.97
C LEU A 66 9.69 -4.03 -4.20
N GLU A 67 11.01 -3.85 -4.12
CA GLU A 67 11.64 -2.69 -3.48
C GLU A 67 12.94 -2.34 -4.21
N PRO A 68 12.90 -1.37 -5.14
CA PRO A 68 14.07 -1.01 -5.94
C PRO A 68 15.11 -0.20 -5.16
N GLU A 69 14.80 0.27 -3.93
CA GLU A 69 15.63 1.20 -3.15
C GLU A 69 16.01 2.45 -3.98
N ALA A 70 15.02 2.94 -4.77
CA ALA A 70 15.15 4.11 -5.63
C ALA A 70 14.73 5.41 -4.90
N ASP A 71 14.69 6.52 -5.65
CA ASP A 71 14.17 7.80 -5.14
C ASP A 71 12.78 7.63 -4.52
N GLY A 72 12.61 8.07 -3.26
CA GLY A 72 11.40 7.89 -2.47
C GLY A 72 11.44 6.75 -1.45
N SER A 73 12.43 5.84 -1.53
CA SER A 73 12.68 4.84 -0.49
C SER A 73 13.60 5.40 0.60
N ASP A 74 13.40 4.95 1.84
CA ASP A 74 14.36 5.22 2.92
C ASP A 74 15.65 4.41 2.69
N ALA A 75 16.81 5.01 2.91
CA ALA A 75 18.09 4.33 2.74
C ALA A 75 18.21 3.11 3.67
N GLY A 76 18.64 1.97 3.12
CA GLY A 76 18.90 0.73 3.88
C GLY A 76 17.65 -0.09 4.17
N VAL A 77 16.51 0.18 3.54
CA VAL A 77 15.26 -0.60 3.74
C VAL A 77 15.40 -2.04 3.29
N THR A 78 16.19 -2.31 2.25
CA THR A 78 16.45 -3.68 1.77
C THR A 78 17.29 -4.47 2.77
N THR A 79 18.30 -3.85 3.38
CA THR A 79 19.08 -4.46 4.46
C THR A 79 18.20 -4.77 5.68
N GLN A 80 17.30 -3.84 6.05
CA GLN A 80 16.32 -4.07 7.11
C GLN A 80 15.40 -5.23 6.75
N PHE A 81 14.91 -5.27 5.51
CA PHE A 81 14.04 -6.33 5.03
C PHE A 81 14.68 -7.72 5.20
N GLU A 82 15.93 -7.88 4.72
CA GLU A 82 16.66 -9.13 4.83
C GLU A 82 16.90 -9.54 6.29
N HIS A 83 17.32 -8.60 7.12
CA HIS A 83 17.48 -8.84 8.56
C HIS A 83 16.18 -9.36 9.20
N VAL A 84 15.04 -8.76 8.89
CA VAL A 84 13.74 -9.17 9.44
C VAL A 84 13.32 -10.53 8.88
N ARG A 85 13.53 -10.80 7.58
CA ARG A 85 13.27 -12.11 6.97
C ARG A 85 14.01 -13.23 7.72
N ASP A 86 15.31 -13.05 7.93
CA ASP A 86 16.14 -14.02 8.62
C ASP A 86 15.71 -14.22 10.09
N ARG A 87 15.41 -13.12 10.79
CA ARG A 87 14.92 -13.16 12.16
C ARG A 87 13.58 -13.89 12.30
N LEU A 88 12.68 -13.73 11.31
CA LEU A 88 11.39 -14.40 11.29
C LEU A 88 11.47 -15.83 10.74
N GLY A 89 12.56 -16.20 10.05
CA GLY A 89 12.71 -17.50 9.42
C GLY A 89 11.56 -17.80 8.45
N VAL A 90 11.33 -16.91 7.47
CA VAL A 90 10.19 -16.98 6.54
C VAL A 90 10.71 -17.24 5.14
N ASP A 91 10.52 -18.46 4.64
CA ASP A 91 10.95 -18.89 3.29
C ASP A 91 9.93 -18.51 2.19
N SER A 92 8.69 -18.19 2.57
CA SER A 92 7.62 -17.83 1.62
C SER A 92 7.68 -16.39 1.12
N VAL A 93 8.70 -15.62 1.55
CA VAL A 93 8.89 -14.21 1.19
C VAL A 93 10.12 -14.05 0.32
N GLU A 94 9.93 -13.48 -0.86
CA GLU A 94 10.99 -13.14 -1.81
C GLU A 94 11.07 -11.62 -1.97
N LEU A 95 12.29 -11.06 -1.81
CA LEU A 95 12.59 -9.67 -2.15
C LEU A 95 13.15 -9.58 -3.57
N ARG A 96 12.61 -8.67 -4.37
CA ARG A 96 13.09 -8.31 -5.71
C ARG A 96 13.47 -6.84 -5.73
N HIS A 97 14.72 -6.56 -6.11
CA HIS A 97 15.23 -5.20 -6.28
C HIS A 97 14.82 -4.63 -7.64
N GLU A 98 13.54 -4.63 -7.91
CA GLU A 98 12.94 -4.27 -9.19
C GLU A 98 11.76 -3.34 -8.97
N THR A 99 11.56 -2.42 -9.90
CA THR A 99 10.34 -1.63 -10.00
C THR A 99 9.20 -2.49 -10.57
N LEU A 100 7.95 -2.00 -10.45
CA LEU A 100 6.81 -2.64 -11.14
C LEU A 100 7.01 -2.68 -12.66
N GLN A 101 7.69 -1.66 -13.22
CA GLN A 101 8.00 -1.55 -14.65
C GLN A 101 8.93 -2.67 -15.12
N GLU A 102 9.93 -3.02 -14.32
CA GLU A 102 10.96 -4.02 -14.63
C GLU A 102 10.50 -5.44 -14.33
N PHE A 103 9.70 -5.61 -13.29
CA PHE A 103 9.30 -6.92 -12.78
C PHE A 103 8.57 -7.77 -13.82
N ASP A 104 9.04 -8.99 -14.03
CA ASP A 104 8.40 -10.02 -14.85
C ASP A 104 8.11 -11.26 -13.99
N PRO A 105 6.85 -11.57 -13.72
CA PRO A 105 6.45 -12.74 -12.95
C PRO A 105 6.48 -14.04 -13.79
N GLY A 106 6.74 -13.98 -15.09
CA GLY A 106 6.53 -15.13 -16.00
C GLY A 106 5.06 -15.59 -15.97
N ASP A 107 4.85 -16.88 -15.68
CA ASP A 107 3.51 -17.47 -15.60
C ASP A 107 2.84 -17.32 -14.23
N GLU A 108 3.53 -16.75 -13.24
CA GLU A 108 2.99 -16.56 -11.90
C GLU A 108 1.80 -15.57 -11.93
N ARG A 109 0.76 -15.88 -11.15
CA ARG A 109 -0.41 -15.00 -10.99
C ARG A 109 -0.64 -14.73 -9.51
N PHE A 110 -1.00 -13.47 -9.21
CA PHE A 110 -1.19 -12.99 -7.85
C PHE A 110 -2.68 -12.89 -7.50
N ASP A 111 -3.00 -13.25 -6.27
CA ASP A 111 -4.35 -13.17 -5.72
C ASP A 111 -4.59 -11.83 -5.01
N VAL A 112 -3.50 -11.19 -4.55
CA VAL A 112 -3.54 -9.88 -3.88
C VAL A 112 -2.40 -9.00 -4.35
N PHE A 113 -2.71 -7.78 -4.76
CA PHE A 113 -1.78 -6.67 -4.97
C PHE A 113 -1.87 -5.72 -3.79
N PHE A 114 -0.75 -5.42 -3.19
CA PHE A 114 -0.67 -4.50 -2.07
C PHE A 114 0.26 -3.33 -2.38
N MET A 115 -0.19 -2.12 -2.09
CA MET A 115 0.57 -0.87 -2.23
C MET A 115 0.30 0.02 -1.03
N HIS A 116 1.32 0.30 -0.24
CA HIS A 116 1.20 1.19 0.91
C HIS A 116 2.11 2.40 0.75
N ALA A 117 1.52 3.56 0.51
CA ALA A 117 2.24 4.80 0.21
C ALA A 117 3.23 4.64 -0.96
N SER A 118 2.88 3.81 -1.96
CA SER A 118 3.75 3.51 -3.11
C SER A 118 3.04 3.69 -4.45
N ILE A 119 1.72 3.70 -4.51
CA ILE A 119 0.98 3.90 -5.76
C ILE A 119 1.33 5.23 -6.46
N ASN A 120 1.60 6.26 -5.69
CA ASN A 120 2.01 7.59 -6.16
C ASN A 120 3.48 7.64 -6.59
N HIS A 121 4.31 6.70 -6.17
CA HIS A 121 5.73 6.60 -6.48
C HIS A 121 6.05 5.64 -7.63
N LEU A 122 5.08 4.98 -8.23
CA LEU A 122 5.30 4.13 -9.40
C LEU A 122 5.89 4.92 -10.57
N ASP A 123 5.47 6.18 -10.75
CA ASP A 123 6.07 7.18 -11.63
C ASP A 123 5.72 8.56 -11.08
N GLU A 124 6.62 9.16 -10.28
CA GLU A 124 6.37 10.45 -9.64
C GLU A 124 6.13 11.59 -10.64
N PRO A 125 6.94 11.74 -11.72
CA PRO A 125 6.69 12.77 -12.72
C PRO A 125 5.32 12.67 -13.38
N ALA A 126 4.84 11.46 -13.65
CA ALA A 126 3.49 11.25 -14.18
C ALA A 126 2.42 11.51 -13.11
N THR A 127 2.60 11.04 -11.88
CA THR A 127 1.65 11.24 -10.77
C THR A 127 1.32 12.72 -10.58
N MET A 128 2.32 13.58 -10.57
CA MET A 128 2.14 15.02 -10.38
C MET A 128 1.27 15.67 -11.47
N ARG A 129 1.24 15.09 -12.68
CA ARG A 129 0.55 15.63 -13.87
C ARG A 129 -0.73 14.90 -14.25
N LEU A 130 -1.14 13.85 -13.52
CA LEU A 130 -2.31 13.01 -13.87
C LEU A 130 -3.61 13.78 -14.14
N HIS A 131 -3.78 14.95 -13.55
CA HIS A 131 -5.00 15.76 -13.70
C HIS A 131 -4.98 16.72 -14.90
N THR A 132 -3.83 16.94 -15.56
CA THR A 132 -3.67 17.90 -16.64
C THR A 132 -3.04 17.33 -17.90
N ASP A 133 -2.39 16.14 -17.81
CA ASP A 133 -1.57 15.59 -18.88
C ASP A 133 -2.02 14.17 -19.25
N GLU A 134 -2.46 14.01 -20.51
CA GLU A 134 -2.90 12.70 -21.00
C GLU A 134 -1.76 11.72 -21.18
N ALA A 135 -0.53 12.19 -21.49
CA ALA A 135 0.64 11.32 -21.54
C ALA A 135 0.97 10.73 -20.16
N ALA A 136 0.84 11.54 -19.11
CA ALA A 136 1.00 11.08 -17.74
C ALA A 136 -0.07 10.01 -17.35
N ARG A 137 -1.32 10.19 -17.80
CA ARG A 137 -2.37 9.19 -17.62
C ARG A 137 -2.07 7.90 -18.37
N GLN A 138 -1.49 8.00 -19.58
CA GLN A 138 -1.12 6.84 -20.37
C GLN A 138 -0.05 5.99 -19.68
N VAL A 139 0.94 6.59 -19.02
CA VAL A 139 1.92 5.85 -18.18
C VAL A 139 1.21 4.99 -17.14
N TYR A 140 0.27 5.55 -16.41
CA TYR A 140 -0.46 4.81 -15.38
C TYR A 140 -1.44 3.76 -15.95
N ARG A 141 -2.03 3.98 -17.13
CA ARG A 141 -2.81 2.95 -17.84
C ARG A 141 -1.95 1.72 -18.15
N GLU A 142 -0.73 1.93 -18.64
CA GLU A 142 0.20 0.86 -18.96
C GLU A 142 0.65 0.10 -17.69
N LEU A 143 0.98 0.82 -16.62
CA LEU A 143 1.31 0.23 -15.33
C LEU A 143 0.17 -0.63 -14.76
N PHE A 144 -1.05 -0.13 -14.79
CA PHE A 144 -2.20 -0.85 -14.26
C PHE A 144 -2.67 -1.97 -15.19
N ALA A 145 -2.50 -1.85 -16.51
CA ALA A 145 -2.70 -2.95 -17.44
C ALA A 145 -1.71 -4.09 -17.19
N LYS A 146 -0.43 -3.75 -16.97
CA LYS A 146 0.61 -4.73 -16.57
C LYS A 146 0.22 -5.41 -15.25
N LEU A 147 -0.18 -4.63 -14.25
CA LEU A 147 -0.64 -5.16 -12.95
C LEU A 147 -1.82 -6.13 -13.12
N ALA A 148 -2.83 -5.75 -13.90
CA ALA A 148 -3.99 -6.60 -14.20
C ALA A 148 -3.58 -7.88 -14.93
N GLY A 149 -2.59 -7.79 -15.85
CA GLY A 149 -2.02 -8.93 -16.55
C GLY A 149 -1.44 -10.00 -15.62
N MET A 150 -0.89 -9.59 -14.48
CA MET A 150 -0.30 -10.46 -13.46
C MET A 150 -1.33 -11.01 -12.44
N GLY A 151 -2.57 -10.50 -12.42
CA GLY A 151 -3.59 -10.93 -11.46
C GLY A 151 -4.27 -12.25 -11.84
N ALA A 152 -4.69 -13.03 -10.85
CA ALA A 152 -5.69 -14.05 -11.01
C ALA A 152 -7.08 -13.41 -11.18
N ASP A 153 -8.04 -14.16 -11.75
CA ASP A 153 -9.42 -13.66 -11.75
C ASP A 153 -9.93 -13.53 -10.30
N GLY A 154 -10.59 -12.42 -10.01
CA GLY A 154 -11.00 -12.10 -8.63
C GLY A 154 -9.89 -11.54 -7.74
N ALA A 155 -8.68 -11.34 -8.25
CA ALA A 155 -7.58 -10.76 -7.47
C ALA A 155 -7.98 -9.43 -6.81
N LYS A 156 -7.53 -9.24 -5.57
CA LYS A 156 -7.79 -8.01 -4.80
C LYS A 156 -6.62 -7.04 -4.94
N LEU A 157 -6.95 -5.79 -5.19
CA LEU A 157 -6.00 -4.70 -5.07
C LEU A 157 -6.29 -3.95 -3.75
N VAL A 158 -5.25 -3.68 -2.98
CA VAL A 158 -5.30 -2.87 -1.76
C VAL A 158 -4.26 -1.76 -1.89
N ALA A 159 -4.70 -0.53 -2.04
CA ALA A 159 -3.82 0.64 -2.10
C ALA A 159 -4.15 1.59 -0.95
N SER A 160 -3.15 1.92 -0.14
CA SER A 160 -3.28 2.91 0.94
C SER A 160 -2.37 4.09 0.67
N ASP A 161 -2.94 5.29 0.62
CA ASP A 161 -2.22 6.52 0.32
C ASP A 161 -2.93 7.73 0.96
N ALA A 162 -2.37 8.93 0.78
CA ALA A 162 -2.99 10.19 1.13
C ALA A 162 -3.67 10.84 -0.09
N SER A 163 -4.64 11.71 0.17
CA SER A 163 -5.34 12.47 -0.86
C SER A 163 -4.93 13.93 -0.83
N ARG A 164 -4.53 14.49 -1.98
CA ARG A 164 -4.29 15.94 -2.12
C ARG A 164 -5.55 16.80 -1.90
N HIS A 165 -6.72 16.21 -1.88
CA HIS A 165 -7.95 16.89 -1.45
C HIS A 165 -7.96 17.03 0.06
N ASN A 166 -7.06 17.88 0.58
CA ASN A 166 -6.85 18.15 1.98
C ASN A 166 -6.77 19.66 2.23
N LEU A 167 -7.19 20.11 3.42
CA LEU A 167 -7.16 21.53 3.81
C LEU A 167 -5.74 22.09 3.70
N PHE A 168 -4.77 21.35 4.23
CA PHE A 168 -3.37 21.80 4.28
C PHE A 168 -2.71 21.85 2.89
N ALA A 169 -3.21 21.07 1.92
CA ALA A 169 -2.77 21.20 0.53
C ALA A 169 -3.17 22.55 -0.11
N LYS A 170 -4.13 23.26 0.49
CA LYS A 170 -4.65 24.55 0.00
C LYS A 170 -4.16 25.74 0.83
N LEU A 171 -3.50 25.49 1.95
CA LEU A 171 -3.00 26.51 2.85
C LEU A 171 -1.47 26.60 2.80
N PRO A 172 -0.87 27.79 3.00
CA PRO A 172 0.58 27.95 3.03
C PRO A 172 1.18 27.50 4.38
N VAL A 173 0.63 26.44 4.96
CA VAL A 173 1.07 25.90 6.26
C VAL A 173 1.21 24.38 6.17
N ARG A 174 2.21 23.85 6.86
CA ARG A 174 2.44 22.41 6.91
C ARG A 174 1.35 21.71 7.72
N ASN A 175 0.97 20.51 7.27
CA ASN A 175 0.08 19.67 8.05
C ASN A 175 0.78 19.19 9.34
N PRO A 176 0.30 19.52 10.54
CA PRO A 176 0.94 19.12 11.78
C PRO A 176 0.96 17.61 12.02
N LEU A 177 0.06 16.86 11.36
CA LEU A 177 -0.02 15.40 11.46
C LEU A 177 0.89 14.69 10.42
N GLN A 178 1.24 15.40 9.33
CA GLN A 178 2.12 14.91 8.26
C GLN A 178 3.02 16.06 7.76
N PRO A 179 4.01 16.49 8.53
CA PRO A 179 4.78 17.69 8.22
C PRO A 179 5.70 17.59 7.01
N THR A 180 5.96 16.37 6.52
CA THR A 180 6.85 16.08 5.38
C THR A 180 6.10 15.73 4.11
N ILE A 181 4.75 15.71 4.12
CA ILE A 181 3.96 15.32 2.96
C ILE A 181 4.11 16.33 1.81
N GLU A 182 4.32 15.81 0.61
CA GLU A 182 4.36 16.57 -0.65
C GLU A 182 3.04 16.35 -1.40
N TRP A 183 2.04 17.20 -1.14
CA TRP A 183 0.66 17.03 -1.61
C TRP A 183 0.52 16.85 -3.12
N GLU A 184 1.42 17.44 -3.90
CA GLU A 184 1.43 17.34 -5.37
C GLU A 184 1.65 15.90 -5.87
N LYS A 185 2.36 15.09 -5.11
CA LYS A 185 2.61 13.67 -5.41
C LYS A 185 1.42 12.76 -5.09
N HIS A 186 0.40 13.27 -4.40
CA HIS A 186 -0.73 12.47 -3.96
C HIS A 186 -1.97 12.75 -4.80
N GLN A 187 -2.73 11.72 -5.13
CA GLN A 187 -3.96 11.85 -5.91
C GLN A 187 -5.18 11.42 -5.09
N PRO A 188 -6.36 12.00 -5.35
CA PRO A 188 -7.57 11.54 -4.71
C PRO A 188 -7.93 10.12 -5.17
N PRO A 189 -8.61 9.31 -4.33
CA PRO A 189 -8.95 7.94 -4.67
C PRO A 189 -9.76 7.81 -5.97
N GLU A 190 -10.53 8.82 -6.35
CA GLU A 190 -11.30 8.86 -7.59
C GLU A 190 -10.42 8.80 -8.83
N THR A 191 -9.23 9.41 -8.81
CA THR A 191 -8.25 9.34 -9.91
C THR A 191 -7.75 7.91 -10.09
N TRP A 192 -7.35 7.27 -8.99
CA TRP A 192 -6.89 5.88 -9.01
C TRP A 192 -7.99 4.92 -9.46
N ILE A 193 -9.22 5.09 -8.96
CA ILE A 193 -10.39 4.30 -9.36
C ILE A 193 -10.64 4.41 -10.86
N GLY A 194 -10.55 5.63 -11.43
CA GLY A 194 -10.72 5.84 -12.87
C GLY A 194 -9.72 5.00 -13.69
N LEU A 195 -8.44 5.15 -13.41
CA LEU A 195 -7.37 4.46 -14.13
C LEU A 195 -7.38 2.94 -13.91
N LEU A 196 -7.65 2.48 -12.70
CA LEU A 196 -7.75 1.06 -12.39
C LEU A 196 -8.95 0.38 -13.06
N ARG A 197 -10.07 1.11 -13.21
CA ARG A 197 -11.24 0.60 -13.96
C ARG A 197 -10.91 0.36 -15.43
N GLU A 198 -10.13 1.21 -16.05
CA GLU A 198 -9.67 1.04 -17.42
C GLU A 198 -8.82 -0.24 -17.59
N ALA A 199 -8.15 -0.69 -16.52
CA ALA A 199 -7.38 -1.94 -16.47
C ALA A 199 -8.20 -3.18 -16.05
N GLY A 200 -9.52 -3.06 -15.82
CA GLY A 200 -10.40 -4.19 -15.47
C GLY A 200 -10.68 -4.37 -13.98
N PHE A 201 -10.21 -3.45 -13.12
CA PHE A 201 -10.56 -3.49 -11.70
C PHE A 201 -11.95 -2.90 -11.47
N THR A 202 -12.74 -3.57 -10.63
CA THR A 202 -14.14 -3.23 -10.34
C THR A 202 -14.39 -3.14 -8.82
N GLU A 203 -15.61 -2.87 -8.41
CA GLU A 203 -16.05 -2.89 -7.00
C GLU A 203 -15.18 -1.99 -6.10
N PRO A 204 -14.97 -0.69 -6.42
CA PRO A 204 -14.13 0.17 -5.60
C PRO A 204 -14.75 0.40 -4.23
N ARG A 205 -13.96 0.19 -3.18
CA ARG A 205 -14.31 0.50 -1.80
C ARG A 205 -13.26 1.42 -1.20
N VAL A 206 -13.63 2.65 -0.91
CA VAL A 206 -12.75 3.65 -0.26
C VAL A 206 -13.09 3.71 1.22
N ARG A 207 -12.09 3.55 2.07
CA ARG A 207 -12.17 3.70 3.52
C ARG A 207 -11.19 4.79 3.95
N TRP A 208 -11.67 5.74 4.73
CA TRP A 208 -10.83 6.82 5.24
C TRP A 208 -10.16 6.42 6.55
N SER A 209 -8.88 6.71 6.65
CA SER A 209 -8.10 6.40 7.84
C SER A 209 -8.27 7.49 8.91
N THR A 210 -7.95 7.11 10.13
CA THR A 210 -7.84 8.01 11.29
C THR A 210 -6.61 7.60 12.09
N ALA A 211 -6.15 8.46 12.99
CA ALA A 211 -5.07 8.10 13.90
C ALA A 211 -5.36 6.76 14.59
N ASN A 212 -4.46 5.79 14.39
CA ASN A 212 -4.63 4.42 14.88
C ASN A 212 -4.75 4.32 16.42
N SER A 213 -4.27 5.33 17.14
CA SER A 213 -4.44 5.44 18.60
C SER A 213 -5.89 5.60 19.04
N LEU A 214 -6.75 6.17 18.20
CA LEU A 214 -8.18 6.35 18.47
C LEU A 214 -9.00 5.08 18.23
N ARG A 215 -8.43 4.07 17.55
CA ARG A 215 -9.04 2.76 17.29
C ARG A 215 -10.49 2.86 16.75
N ARG A 216 -11.40 1.94 17.20
CA ARG A 216 -12.78 1.88 16.73
C ARG A 216 -13.58 3.18 16.92
N PRO A 217 -13.58 3.84 18.11
CA PRO A 217 -14.30 5.09 18.28
C PRO A 217 -13.84 6.19 17.31
N GLY A 218 -12.52 6.34 17.14
CA GLY A 218 -11.97 7.29 16.16
C GLY A 218 -12.43 6.99 14.73
N ARG A 219 -12.41 5.71 14.34
CA ARG A 219 -12.86 5.30 13.01
C ARG A 219 -14.34 5.56 12.79
N MET A 220 -15.20 5.30 13.76
CA MET A 220 -16.64 5.57 13.64
C MET A 220 -16.95 7.06 13.49
N LEU A 221 -16.23 7.92 14.19
CA LEU A 221 -16.49 9.36 14.18
C LEU A 221 -15.73 10.09 13.06
N LEU A 222 -14.48 9.71 12.81
CA LEU A 222 -13.55 10.42 11.95
C LEU A 222 -13.14 9.64 10.69
N GLY A 223 -13.58 8.38 10.53
CA GLY A 223 -13.28 7.54 9.37
C GLY A 223 -14.12 7.90 8.14
N ASN A 224 -14.21 9.18 7.81
CA ASN A 224 -14.98 9.70 6.69
C ASN A 224 -14.19 10.78 5.93
N ARG A 225 -14.65 11.07 4.71
CA ARG A 225 -13.99 12.03 3.80
C ARG A 225 -13.86 13.43 4.39
N MET A 226 -14.85 13.88 5.13
CA MET A 226 -14.85 15.23 5.71
C MET A 226 -13.77 15.33 6.80
N ALA A 227 -13.69 14.38 7.70
CA ALA A 227 -12.65 14.36 8.71
C ALA A 227 -11.25 14.20 8.10
N ALA A 228 -11.10 13.34 7.08
CA ALA A 228 -9.85 13.17 6.35
C ALA A 228 -9.37 14.47 5.69
N TRP A 229 -10.30 15.31 5.19
CA TRP A 229 -9.97 16.60 4.61
C TRP A 229 -9.31 17.56 5.63
N PHE A 230 -9.67 17.47 6.90
CA PHE A 230 -9.09 18.28 7.99
C PHE A 230 -7.86 17.64 8.66
N THR A 231 -7.58 16.36 8.38
CA THR A 231 -6.52 15.60 9.06
C THR A 231 -5.44 15.14 8.07
N GLU A 232 -5.13 13.85 8.05
CA GLU A 232 -4.05 13.27 7.25
C GLU A 232 -4.42 13.07 5.77
N GLY A 233 -5.71 13.12 5.42
CA GLY A 233 -6.17 12.80 4.06
C GLY A 233 -6.00 11.32 3.68
N ALA A 234 -5.59 10.47 4.62
CA ALA A 234 -5.23 9.09 4.33
C ALA A 234 -6.46 8.21 4.06
N PHE A 235 -6.34 7.36 3.05
CA PHE A 235 -7.37 6.41 2.65
C PHE A 235 -6.79 5.02 2.37
N CYS A 236 -7.66 4.02 2.32
CA CYS A 236 -7.40 2.69 1.78
C CYS A 236 -8.45 2.39 0.72
N LEU A 237 -7.99 2.18 -0.50
CA LEU A 237 -8.78 1.75 -1.65
C LEU A 237 -8.63 0.24 -1.81
N THR A 238 -9.75 -0.47 -1.92
CA THR A 238 -9.76 -1.87 -2.35
C THR A 238 -10.58 -2.01 -3.62
N MET A 239 -10.11 -2.81 -4.56
CA MET A 239 -10.81 -3.13 -5.81
C MET A 239 -10.63 -4.63 -6.13
N THR A 240 -11.44 -5.13 -7.04
CA THR A 240 -11.42 -6.54 -7.48
C THR A 240 -11.16 -6.58 -8.98
N LEU A 241 -10.16 -7.37 -9.40
CA LEU A 241 -9.93 -7.63 -10.82
C LEU A 241 -11.02 -8.56 -11.36
N ARG A 242 -11.64 -8.21 -12.48
CA ARG A 242 -12.58 -9.05 -13.22
C ARG A 242 -12.09 -9.22 -14.66
N ARG A 243 -11.91 -10.44 -15.08
CA ARG A 243 -11.53 -10.82 -16.45
C ARG A 243 -12.72 -11.30 -17.24
#